data_e75b40ce142c0102af35de31eaeb1359
#
_entry.id   e75b40ce142c0102af35de31eaeb1359
#
_cell.length_a   1.000
_cell.length_b   1.000
_cell.length_c   1.000
_cell.angle_alpha   90.00
_cell.angle_beta   90.00
_cell.angle_gamma   90.00
#
_symmetry.space_group_name_H-M   'P 1'
#
loop_
_entity.id
_entity.type
_entity.pdbx_description
1 polymer ?
#
loop_
_entity_poly.entity_id
_entity_poly.type
_entity_poly.pdbx_seq_one_letter_code
_entity_poly.pdbx_strand_id
1 'polypeptide(L)'
;MKQFFKRLAPLATALAALAQAGTASAIELDAGDYTPLPAGTTALVVYGQYTTRDKLYSQGNRQPINPQLDSTVGILRAVRFMEVGGLIIDPQFLLPFGRLSAKDDIAGLGSKSSVGDLILASAIWFTKPGDKNHFAITPYLYLPTGSYDRNQSLGLGENRYKFALQAGGIVQLAPGIHWDYAGDVTLFGKNDDYNDGAGGRTTMKQKPLYQLQTHLRYQLSPTVDLRAALFHTFGGETKVGGVEQNNRQSTTKFNVGTAWFAQPDLQLIATYGRDIHVREGFKANNQINLRLLKLY
;
A
#
# COMPACT_ATOMS: atom_id res chain seq x y z
N MET A 1 -30.81 17.21 24.17
CA MET A 1 -30.11 15.92 24.16
C MET A 1 -30.43 15.04 22.95
N LYS A 2 -31.68 14.81 22.55
CA LYS A 2 -32.05 13.95 21.38
C LYS A 2 -31.60 14.46 20.00
N GLN A 3 -31.34 15.74 19.80
CA GLN A 3 -30.84 16.28 18.52
C GLN A 3 -29.31 16.15 18.35
N PHE A 4 -28.57 16.04 19.45
CA PHE A 4 -27.11 15.85 19.42
C PHE A 4 -26.76 14.42 18.98
N PHE A 5 -27.52 13.43 19.44
CA PHE A 5 -27.33 12.01 19.03
C PHE A 5 -27.69 11.73 17.55
N LYS A 6 -28.62 12.48 16.96
CA LYS A 6 -28.98 12.31 15.52
C LYS A 6 -27.89 12.80 14.56
N ARG A 7 -26.95 13.66 15.01
CA ARG A 7 -25.82 14.13 14.20
C ARG A 7 -24.55 13.31 14.34
N LEU A 8 -24.44 12.47 15.39
CA LEU A 8 -23.28 11.61 15.64
C LEU A 8 -23.32 10.27 14.92
N ALA A 9 -24.52 9.73 14.65
CA ALA A 9 -24.69 8.46 13.96
C ALA A 9 -24.11 8.46 12.53
N PRO A 10 -24.37 9.46 11.67
CA PRO A 10 -23.75 9.51 10.33
C PRO A 10 -22.24 9.73 10.37
N LEU A 11 -21.72 10.41 11.40
CA LEU A 11 -20.28 10.64 11.56
C LEU A 11 -19.56 9.33 11.96
N ALA A 12 -20.14 8.52 12.84
CA ALA A 12 -19.58 7.23 13.25
C ALA A 12 -19.54 6.22 12.09
N THR A 13 -20.59 6.19 11.25
CA THR A 13 -20.67 5.32 10.06
C THR A 13 -19.66 5.77 8.99
N ALA A 14 -19.51 7.08 8.77
CA ALA A 14 -18.51 7.64 7.86
C ALA A 14 -17.08 7.36 8.37
N LEU A 15 -16.83 7.47 9.67
CA LEU A 15 -15.54 7.15 10.30
C LEU A 15 -15.17 5.67 10.16
N ALA A 16 -16.11 4.77 10.33
CA ALA A 16 -15.88 3.33 10.15
C ALA A 16 -15.56 2.98 8.69
N ALA A 17 -16.29 3.56 7.73
CA ALA A 17 -16.01 3.40 6.30
C ALA A 17 -14.65 3.99 5.90
N LEU A 18 -14.25 5.12 6.48
CA LEU A 18 -12.97 5.77 6.23
C LEU A 18 -11.77 5.02 6.84
N ALA A 19 -11.96 4.38 7.99
CA ALA A 19 -10.91 3.57 8.61
C ALA A 19 -10.56 2.33 7.78
N GLN A 20 -11.55 1.73 7.12
CA GLN A 20 -11.33 0.60 6.19
C GLN A 20 -10.77 1.06 4.83
N ALA A 21 -11.12 2.27 4.36
CA ALA A 21 -10.55 2.82 3.14
C ALA A 21 -9.04 3.13 3.27
N GLY A 22 -8.56 3.34 4.48
CA GLY A 22 -7.13 3.57 4.75
C GLY A 22 -6.23 2.33 4.60
N THR A 23 -6.81 1.13 4.44
CA THR A 23 -6.06 -0.13 4.24
C THR A 23 -6.01 -0.60 2.78
N ALA A 24 -6.85 -0.06 1.89
CA ALA A 24 -6.73 -0.29 0.45
C ALA A 24 -5.55 0.50 -0.11
N SER A 25 -4.33 0.14 0.30
CA SER A 25 -3.11 0.74 -0.23
C SER A 25 -2.88 0.19 -1.63
N ALA A 26 -2.67 1.08 -2.58
CA ALA A 26 -2.08 0.73 -3.86
C ALA A 26 -0.66 0.16 -3.64
N ILE A 27 -0.13 -0.54 -4.62
CA ILE A 27 1.14 -1.27 -4.49
C ILE A 27 2.29 -0.27 -4.55
N GLU A 28 2.88 0.02 -3.40
CA GLU A 28 4.05 0.89 -3.32
C GLU A 28 5.32 0.08 -3.57
N LEU A 29 6.14 0.59 -4.47
CA LEU A 29 7.46 0.05 -4.78
C LEU A 29 8.53 0.77 -3.97
N ASP A 30 9.60 0.06 -3.67
CA ASP A 30 10.87 0.70 -3.35
C ASP A 30 11.66 0.99 -4.65
N ALA A 31 12.39 2.08 -4.66
CA ALA A 31 13.28 2.38 -5.77
C ALA A 31 14.28 1.22 -5.96
N GLY A 32 14.41 0.72 -7.21
CA GLY A 32 15.20 -0.45 -7.55
C GLY A 32 14.43 -1.76 -7.63
N ASP A 33 13.15 -1.80 -7.25
CA ASP A 33 12.34 -3.04 -7.33
C ASP A 33 12.15 -3.54 -8.77
N TYR A 34 12.21 -2.65 -9.75
CA TYR A 34 12.20 -3.01 -11.17
C TYR A 34 13.58 -3.37 -11.72
N THR A 35 14.39 -4.09 -10.94
CA THR A 35 15.67 -4.67 -11.39
C THR A 35 15.53 -6.19 -11.43
N PRO A 36 15.55 -6.83 -12.61
CA PRO A 36 15.50 -8.28 -12.70
C PRO A 36 16.76 -8.91 -12.12
N LEU A 37 16.62 -10.03 -11.45
CA LEU A 37 17.75 -10.85 -10.98
C LEU A 37 17.89 -12.10 -11.86
N PRO A 38 19.06 -12.73 -11.88
CA PRO A 38 19.30 -13.96 -12.64
C PRO A 38 18.32 -15.07 -12.24
N ALA A 39 17.90 -15.87 -13.23
CA ALA A 39 17.10 -17.07 -12.98
C ALA A 39 17.84 -17.98 -11.98
N GLY A 40 17.08 -18.56 -11.04
CA GLY A 40 17.62 -19.33 -9.94
C GLY A 40 17.81 -18.53 -8.65
N THR A 41 17.77 -17.21 -8.67
CA THR A 41 17.85 -16.38 -7.46
C THR A 41 16.55 -16.45 -6.66
N THR A 42 16.68 -16.56 -5.34
CA THR A 42 15.56 -16.40 -4.40
C THR A 42 15.80 -15.16 -3.55
N ALA A 43 14.81 -14.31 -3.41
CA ALA A 43 14.87 -13.16 -2.51
C ALA A 43 13.86 -13.34 -1.37
N LEU A 44 14.33 -13.25 -0.13
CA LEU A 44 13.49 -13.15 1.05
C LEU A 44 13.52 -11.71 1.55
N VAL A 45 12.34 -11.15 1.79
CA VAL A 45 12.19 -9.74 2.16
C VAL A 45 11.29 -9.62 3.37
N VAL A 46 11.71 -8.80 4.33
CA VAL A 46 10.91 -8.41 5.49
C VAL A 46 10.78 -6.90 5.49
N TYR A 47 9.55 -6.42 5.59
CA TYR A 47 9.24 -5.01 5.74
C TYR A 47 8.72 -4.73 7.14
N GLY A 48 9.06 -3.54 7.66
CA GLY A 48 8.46 -2.94 8.84
C GLY A 48 8.03 -1.52 8.52
N GLN A 49 6.74 -1.22 8.69
CA GLN A 49 6.15 0.08 8.38
C GLN A 49 5.48 0.63 9.64
N TYR A 50 5.85 1.83 10.02
CA TYR A 50 5.19 2.58 11.10
C TYR A 50 4.62 3.87 10.53
N THR A 51 3.32 4.11 10.77
CA THR A 51 2.65 5.31 10.25
C THR A 51 1.76 5.91 11.34
N THR A 52 1.86 7.24 11.49
CA THR A 52 0.98 8.04 12.36
C THR A 52 0.09 8.95 11.53
N ARG A 53 -1.18 9.09 11.93
CA ARG A 53 -2.18 9.91 11.23
C ARG A 53 -2.98 10.69 12.28
N ASP A 54 -2.94 12.02 12.20
CA ASP A 54 -3.60 12.90 13.18
C ASP A 54 -4.65 13.84 12.55
N LYS A 55 -4.95 13.64 11.26
CA LYS A 55 -5.94 14.46 10.54
C LYS A 55 -6.81 13.57 9.67
N LEU A 56 -8.10 13.86 9.65
CA LEU A 56 -9.09 13.24 8.78
C LEU A 56 -9.59 14.26 7.76
N TYR A 57 -9.68 13.84 6.51
CA TYR A 57 -10.24 14.63 5.40
C TYR A 57 -11.44 13.92 4.80
N SER A 58 -12.44 14.70 4.43
CA SER A 58 -13.56 14.24 3.62
C SER A 58 -13.87 15.29 2.56
N GLN A 59 -13.93 14.87 1.30
CA GLN A 59 -14.16 15.71 0.12
C GLN A 59 -13.20 16.93 0.04
N GLY A 60 -11.95 16.73 0.47
CA GLY A 60 -10.90 17.77 0.50
C GLY A 60 -10.92 18.68 1.72
N ASN A 61 -11.93 18.58 2.58
CA ASN A 61 -12.04 19.38 3.78
C ASN A 61 -11.55 18.65 5.02
N ARG A 62 -10.69 19.29 5.81
CA ARG A 62 -10.28 18.75 7.12
C ARG A 62 -11.51 18.68 8.02
N GLN A 63 -11.70 17.51 8.65
CA GLN A 63 -12.77 17.33 9.61
C GLN A 63 -12.38 17.97 10.97
N PRO A 64 -13.34 18.58 11.68
CA PRO A 64 -13.08 19.31 12.94
C PRO A 64 -13.00 18.34 14.12
N ILE A 65 -12.17 17.31 14.01
CA ILE A 65 -11.85 16.34 15.06
C ILE A 65 -10.34 16.17 15.17
N ASN A 66 -9.88 15.66 16.29
CA ASN A 66 -8.49 15.32 16.58
C ASN A 66 -8.33 13.79 16.63
N PRO A 67 -8.28 13.12 15.47
CA PRO A 67 -8.10 11.68 15.44
C PRO A 67 -6.63 11.33 15.58
N GLN A 68 -6.31 10.21 16.24
CA GLN A 68 -5.00 9.59 16.17
C GLN A 68 -5.16 8.15 15.70
N LEU A 69 -4.65 7.83 14.50
CA LEU A 69 -4.64 6.49 13.96
C LEU A 69 -3.19 6.06 13.67
N ASP A 70 -2.68 5.15 14.49
CA ASP A 70 -1.35 4.59 14.34
C ASP A 70 -1.44 3.20 13.70
N SER A 71 -0.46 2.87 12.86
CA SER A 71 -0.30 1.53 12.31
C SER A 71 1.15 1.07 12.38
N THR A 72 1.34 -0.19 12.79
CA THR A 72 2.61 -0.90 12.69
C THR A 72 2.33 -2.15 11.87
N VAL A 73 2.89 -2.23 10.67
CA VAL A 73 2.65 -3.31 9.71
C VAL A 73 3.97 -3.94 9.32
N GLY A 74 4.05 -5.27 9.42
CA GLY A 74 5.10 -6.09 8.83
C GLY A 74 4.59 -6.73 7.55
N ILE A 75 5.48 -7.01 6.60
CA ILE A 75 5.17 -7.79 5.41
C ILE A 75 6.29 -8.81 5.22
N LEU A 76 5.94 -10.09 5.11
CA LEU A 76 6.85 -11.13 4.65
C LEU A 76 6.66 -11.32 3.15
N ARG A 77 7.75 -11.33 2.39
CA ARG A 77 7.75 -11.55 0.94
C ARG A 77 8.82 -12.56 0.57
N ALA A 78 8.48 -13.50 -0.29
CA ALA A 78 9.45 -14.37 -0.94
C ALA A 78 9.24 -14.29 -2.45
N VAL A 79 10.34 -14.24 -3.19
CA VAL A 79 10.39 -14.09 -4.65
C VAL A 79 11.33 -15.13 -5.21
N ARG A 80 10.94 -15.79 -6.29
CA ARG A 80 11.80 -16.75 -7.02
C ARG A 80 11.93 -16.32 -8.46
N PHE A 81 13.12 -15.93 -8.89
CA PHE A 81 13.39 -15.61 -10.29
C PHE A 81 13.57 -16.88 -11.11
N MET A 82 12.86 -16.96 -12.24
CA MET A 82 12.83 -18.12 -13.12
C MET A 82 12.88 -17.64 -14.57
N GLU A 83 13.41 -18.49 -15.46
CA GLU A 83 13.31 -18.27 -16.90
C GLU A 83 12.22 -19.15 -17.49
N VAL A 84 11.28 -18.55 -18.19
CA VAL A 84 10.18 -19.22 -18.87
C VAL A 84 10.01 -18.61 -20.26
N GLY A 85 10.17 -19.44 -21.32
CA GLY A 85 10.00 -18.98 -22.68
C GLY A 85 10.96 -17.86 -23.10
N GLY A 86 12.16 -17.78 -22.52
CA GLY A 86 13.16 -16.75 -22.80
C GLY A 86 12.94 -15.43 -22.05
N LEU A 87 11.90 -15.35 -21.23
CA LEU A 87 11.63 -14.22 -20.33
C LEU A 87 11.96 -14.59 -18.89
N ILE A 88 12.45 -13.64 -18.12
CA ILE A 88 12.51 -13.77 -16.67
C ILE A 88 11.12 -13.49 -16.11
N ILE A 89 10.66 -14.35 -15.20
CA ILE A 89 9.49 -14.12 -14.35
C ILE A 89 9.90 -14.29 -12.90
N ASP A 90 9.12 -13.70 -11.98
CA ASP A 90 9.43 -13.76 -10.56
C ASP A 90 8.19 -14.06 -9.70
N PRO A 91 7.64 -15.31 -9.76
CA PRO A 91 6.55 -15.66 -8.86
C PRO A 91 6.91 -15.37 -7.42
N GLN A 92 5.95 -14.75 -6.70
CA GLN A 92 6.15 -14.24 -5.37
C GLN A 92 4.86 -14.23 -4.55
N PHE A 93 5.00 -14.25 -3.25
CA PHE A 93 3.91 -13.98 -2.33
C PHE A 93 4.30 -12.89 -1.34
N LEU A 94 3.28 -12.16 -0.86
CA LEU A 94 3.41 -11.18 0.22
C LEU A 94 2.33 -11.46 1.25
N LEU A 95 2.71 -11.47 2.53
CA LEU A 95 1.79 -11.68 3.65
C LEU A 95 1.92 -10.51 4.62
N PRO A 96 0.97 -9.55 4.60
CA PRO A 96 0.93 -8.47 5.57
C PRO A 96 0.42 -8.96 6.93
N PHE A 97 0.96 -8.39 8.00
CA PHE A 97 0.46 -8.58 9.37
C PHE A 97 0.78 -7.33 10.19
N GLY A 98 0.00 -7.05 11.21
CA GLY A 98 0.29 -5.86 11.99
C GLY A 98 -0.83 -5.46 12.93
N ARG A 99 -0.68 -4.25 13.45
CA ARG A 99 -1.60 -3.63 14.41
C ARG A 99 -1.99 -2.23 13.96
N LEU A 100 -3.29 -1.94 14.03
CA LEU A 100 -3.86 -0.61 13.93
C LEU A 100 -4.38 -0.21 15.31
N SER A 101 -4.21 1.07 15.67
CA SER A 101 -4.65 1.60 16.97
C SER A 101 -5.23 2.99 16.79
N ALA A 102 -6.48 3.16 17.20
CA ALA A 102 -7.20 4.43 17.22
C ALA A 102 -7.17 5.00 18.64
N LYS A 103 -6.97 6.33 18.73
CA LYS A 103 -6.87 7.08 19.98
C LYS A 103 -7.61 8.40 19.81
N ASP A 104 -7.66 9.18 20.89
CA ASP A 104 -8.28 10.51 20.96
C ASP A 104 -9.74 10.46 20.50
N ASP A 105 -10.19 11.37 19.65
CA ASP A 105 -11.60 11.46 19.23
C ASP A 105 -12.12 10.22 18.49
N ILE A 106 -11.23 9.33 18.07
CA ILE A 106 -11.58 8.06 17.42
C ILE A 106 -11.25 6.83 18.27
N ALA A 107 -10.94 7.00 19.58
CA ALA A 107 -10.60 5.91 20.49
C ALA A 107 -11.66 4.79 20.53
N GLY A 108 -12.93 5.13 20.26
CA GLY A 108 -14.02 4.17 20.15
C GLY A 108 -13.87 3.10 19.06
N LEU A 109 -13.00 3.30 18.04
CA LEU A 109 -12.65 2.30 17.06
C LEU A 109 -11.72 1.20 17.61
N GLY A 110 -11.09 1.45 18.78
CA GLY A 110 -10.24 0.51 19.47
C GLY A 110 -8.88 0.28 18.82
N SER A 111 -8.35 -0.92 19.03
CA SER A 111 -7.12 -1.38 18.35
C SER A 111 -7.22 -2.86 18.01
N LYS A 112 -6.61 -3.25 16.89
CA LYS A 112 -6.63 -4.64 16.42
C LYS A 112 -5.27 -5.04 15.83
N SER A 113 -4.81 -6.22 16.24
CA SER A 113 -3.75 -6.96 15.55
C SER A 113 -4.40 -7.95 14.59
N SER A 114 -3.93 -8.02 13.35
CA SER A 114 -4.53 -8.87 12.32
C SER A 114 -3.50 -9.28 11.27
N VAL A 115 -3.81 -10.36 10.57
CA VAL A 115 -3.12 -10.76 9.33
C VAL A 115 -3.92 -10.19 8.17
N GLY A 116 -3.25 -9.65 7.17
CA GLY A 116 -3.85 -9.16 5.94
C GLY A 116 -4.12 -10.26 4.92
N ASP A 117 -4.71 -9.87 3.81
CA ASP A 117 -4.96 -10.79 2.70
C ASP A 117 -3.63 -11.24 2.07
N LEU A 118 -3.51 -12.52 1.75
CA LEU A 118 -2.37 -13.06 1.02
C LEU A 118 -2.36 -12.48 -0.39
N ILE A 119 -1.19 -11.99 -0.82
CA ILE A 119 -0.98 -11.43 -2.15
C ILE A 119 -0.07 -12.35 -2.93
N LEU A 120 -0.51 -12.78 -4.10
CA LEU A 120 0.29 -13.50 -5.09
C LEU A 120 0.61 -12.55 -6.24
N ALA A 121 1.84 -12.58 -6.73
CA ALA A 121 2.25 -11.78 -7.87
C ALA A 121 3.34 -12.49 -8.67
N SER A 122 3.58 -12.00 -9.89
CA SER A 122 4.75 -12.37 -10.68
C SER A 122 5.05 -11.27 -11.69
N ALA A 123 6.21 -10.62 -11.59
CA ALA A 123 6.63 -9.74 -12.66
C ALA A 123 7.03 -10.58 -13.88
N ILE A 124 6.75 -10.02 -15.05
CA ILE A 124 7.17 -10.53 -16.37
C ILE A 124 8.15 -9.48 -16.92
N TRP A 125 9.41 -9.85 -16.97
CA TRP A 125 10.49 -8.95 -17.34
C TRP A 125 10.74 -8.97 -18.84
N PHE A 126 10.71 -7.81 -19.49
CA PHE A 126 11.00 -7.62 -20.91
C PHE A 126 12.47 -7.22 -21.14
N THR A 127 13.25 -7.15 -20.06
CA THR A 127 14.68 -6.84 -20.05
C THR A 127 15.42 -7.89 -19.25
N LYS A 128 16.75 -7.94 -19.42
CA LYS A 128 17.60 -8.95 -18.77
C LYS A 128 18.38 -8.37 -17.61
N PRO A 129 18.83 -9.23 -16.66
CA PRO A 129 19.81 -8.82 -15.66
C PRO A 129 21.06 -8.22 -16.33
N GLY A 130 21.51 -7.08 -15.84
CA GLY A 130 22.67 -6.35 -16.38
C GLY A 130 22.36 -5.32 -17.47
N ASP A 131 21.12 -5.26 -17.98
CA ASP A 131 20.69 -4.16 -18.84
C ASP A 131 20.73 -2.83 -18.06
N LYS A 132 20.95 -1.72 -18.77
CA LYS A 132 20.95 -0.38 -18.15
C LYS A 132 19.56 0.12 -17.79
N ASN A 133 18.59 -0.29 -18.59
CA ASN A 133 17.18 0.09 -18.44
C ASN A 133 16.34 -1.16 -18.27
N HIS A 134 15.32 -1.08 -17.44
CA HIS A 134 14.46 -2.21 -17.13
C HIS A 134 13.00 -1.86 -17.34
N PHE A 135 12.21 -2.88 -17.71
CA PHE A 135 10.77 -2.78 -17.83
C PHE A 135 10.12 -4.14 -17.50
N ALA A 136 9.05 -4.09 -16.72
CA ALA A 136 8.24 -5.27 -16.43
C ALA A 136 6.76 -4.92 -16.28
N ILE A 137 5.91 -5.93 -16.42
CA ILE A 137 4.49 -5.90 -16.07
C ILE A 137 4.26 -6.92 -14.98
N THR A 138 3.57 -6.52 -13.91
CA THR A 138 3.34 -7.36 -12.74
C THR A 138 1.85 -7.45 -12.43
N PRO A 139 1.19 -8.57 -12.73
CA PRO A 139 -0.12 -8.89 -12.17
C PRO A 139 -0.02 -9.26 -10.68
N TYR A 140 -1.01 -8.82 -9.90
CA TYR A 140 -1.19 -9.15 -8.50
C TYR A 140 -2.59 -9.68 -8.25
N LEU A 141 -2.70 -10.73 -7.45
CA LEU A 141 -3.95 -11.31 -6.99
C LEU A 141 -3.98 -11.29 -5.45
N TYR A 142 -4.96 -10.62 -4.88
CA TYR A 142 -5.22 -10.60 -3.45
C TYR A 142 -6.32 -11.61 -3.13
N LEU A 143 -6.03 -12.51 -2.20
CA LEU A 143 -6.94 -13.54 -1.75
C LEU A 143 -7.59 -13.11 -0.42
N PRO A 144 -8.90 -13.27 -0.22
CA PRO A 144 -9.59 -12.85 1.00
C PRO A 144 -9.32 -13.85 2.15
N THR A 145 -8.04 -13.97 2.54
CA THR A 145 -7.56 -14.89 3.58
C THR A 145 -7.22 -14.18 4.89
N GLY A 146 -7.25 -12.86 4.88
CA GLY A 146 -6.92 -12.03 6.04
C GLY A 146 -8.00 -12.04 7.12
N SER A 147 -7.62 -11.55 8.30
CA SER A 147 -8.55 -11.42 9.42
C SER A 147 -9.57 -10.33 9.12
N TYR A 148 -10.82 -10.70 8.95
CA TYR A 148 -11.93 -9.79 8.71
C TYR A 148 -13.06 -10.01 9.75
N ASP A 149 -13.64 -8.91 10.19
CA ASP A 149 -14.85 -8.90 11.02
C ASP A 149 -15.63 -7.62 10.68
N ARG A 150 -16.84 -7.77 10.14
CA ARG A 150 -17.66 -6.62 9.72
C ARG A 150 -18.01 -5.66 10.86
N ASN A 151 -18.01 -6.12 12.10
CA ASN A 151 -18.32 -5.32 13.28
C ASN A 151 -17.09 -4.58 13.85
N GLN A 152 -15.92 -4.78 13.25
CA GLN A 152 -14.69 -4.12 13.63
C GLN A 152 -14.22 -3.19 12.53
N SER A 153 -14.04 -1.92 12.85
CA SER A 153 -13.63 -0.90 11.89
C SER A 153 -12.14 -0.96 11.52
N LEU A 154 -11.33 -1.63 12.34
CA LEU A 154 -9.90 -1.76 12.10
C LEU A 154 -9.55 -3.20 11.76
N GLY A 155 -8.74 -3.39 10.70
CA GLY A 155 -8.26 -4.69 10.26
C GLY A 155 -7.43 -4.57 8.99
N LEU A 156 -6.66 -5.61 8.66
CA LEU A 156 -5.85 -5.68 7.44
C LEU A 156 -6.50 -6.56 6.36
N GLY A 157 -7.45 -7.44 6.71
CA GLY A 157 -8.22 -8.24 5.75
C GLY A 157 -9.40 -7.44 5.21
N GLU A 158 -9.69 -7.59 3.91
CA GLU A 158 -10.76 -6.85 3.23
C GLU A 158 -11.96 -7.72 2.84
N ASN A 159 -11.87 -9.06 3.03
CA ASN A 159 -12.94 -10.02 2.70
C ASN A 159 -13.43 -9.94 1.25
N ARG A 160 -12.52 -9.70 0.31
CA ARG A 160 -12.80 -9.65 -1.13
C ARG A 160 -11.56 -9.94 -1.94
N TYR A 161 -11.74 -10.51 -3.12
CA TYR A 161 -10.67 -10.59 -4.11
C TYR A 161 -10.32 -9.20 -4.63
N LYS A 162 -9.04 -8.97 -4.91
CA LYS A 162 -8.56 -7.82 -5.69
C LYS A 162 -7.61 -8.31 -6.76
N PHE A 163 -7.63 -7.66 -7.91
CA PHE A 163 -6.66 -7.86 -8.96
C PHE A 163 -6.01 -6.52 -9.27
N ALA A 164 -4.68 -6.48 -9.31
CA ALA A 164 -3.98 -5.29 -9.78
C ALA A 164 -3.03 -5.63 -10.91
N LEU A 165 -2.90 -4.69 -11.83
CA LEU A 165 -1.91 -4.75 -12.90
C LEU A 165 -1.02 -3.52 -12.80
N GLN A 166 0.28 -3.74 -12.60
CA GLN A 166 1.28 -2.70 -12.52
C GLN A 166 2.24 -2.83 -13.70
N ALA A 167 2.62 -1.71 -14.28
CA ALA A 167 3.68 -1.62 -15.27
C ALA A 167 4.69 -0.57 -14.80
N GLY A 168 5.98 -0.85 -14.95
CA GLY A 168 7.01 0.08 -14.53
C GLY A 168 8.39 -0.32 -15.00
N GLY A 169 9.36 0.51 -14.67
CA GLY A 169 10.73 0.29 -15.11
C GLY A 169 11.72 1.25 -14.48
N ILE A 170 12.95 1.11 -14.92
CA ILE A 170 14.11 1.90 -14.51
C ILE A 170 14.81 2.43 -15.76
N VAL A 171 15.13 3.71 -15.74
CA VAL A 171 15.97 4.36 -16.77
C VAL A 171 17.22 4.93 -16.10
N GLN A 172 18.38 4.56 -16.62
CA GLN A 172 19.65 5.19 -16.22
C GLN A 172 19.75 6.55 -16.93
N LEU A 173 19.59 7.64 -16.19
CA LEU A 173 19.71 9.01 -16.73
C LEU A 173 21.15 9.45 -16.94
N ALA A 174 22.03 9.05 -16.00
CA ALA A 174 23.47 9.30 -16.04
C ALA A 174 24.19 8.22 -15.19
N PRO A 175 25.53 8.10 -15.25
CA PRO A 175 26.24 7.24 -14.34
C PRO A 175 25.87 7.52 -12.87
N GLY A 176 25.35 6.50 -12.18
CA GLY A 176 24.90 6.59 -10.79
C GLY A 176 23.56 7.29 -10.57
N ILE A 177 22.87 7.79 -11.60
CA ILE A 177 21.55 8.42 -11.49
C ILE A 177 20.51 7.59 -12.23
N HIS A 178 19.49 7.12 -11.50
CA HIS A 178 18.41 6.29 -12.04
C HIS A 178 17.06 6.92 -11.75
N TRP A 179 16.17 6.84 -12.73
CA TRP A 179 14.77 7.18 -12.62
C TRP A 179 13.94 5.91 -12.69
N ASP A 180 13.21 5.63 -11.61
CA ASP A 180 12.30 4.52 -11.55
C ASP A 180 10.87 5.07 -11.67
N TYR A 181 10.00 4.39 -12.40
CA TYR A 181 8.62 4.80 -12.62
C TYR A 181 7.70 3.59 -12.61
N ALA A 182 6.48 3.77 -12.14
CA ALA A 182 5.45 2.77 -12.25
C ALA A 182 4.05 3.39 -12.24
N GLY A 183 3.11 2.67 -12.83
CA GLY A 183 1.69 2.95 -12.74
C GLY A 183 0.91 1.66 -12.58
N ASP A 184 -0.14 1.69 -11.77
CA ASP A 184 -1.01 0.53 -11.58
C ASP A 184 -2.49 0.88 -11.53
N VAL A 185 -3.29 -0.14 -11.80
CA VAL A 185 -4.74 -0.14 -11.60
C VAL A 185 -5.11 -1.32 -10.72
N THR A 186 -5.87 -1.07 -9.67
CA THR A 186 -6.46 -2.10 -8.80
C THR A 186 -7.96 -2.19 -9.05
N LEU A 187 -8.44 -3.39 -9.36
CA LEU A 187 -9.83 -3.77 -9.51
C LEU A 187 -10.27 -4.54 -8.26
N PHE A 188 -11.49 -4.27 -7.80
CA PHE A 188 -12.01 -4.83 -6.56
C PHE A 188 -13.20 -5.72 -6.80
N GLY A 189 -13.17 -6.92 -6.23
CA GLY A 189 -14.35 -7.72 -6.00
C GLY A 189 -15.27 -7.06 -4.98
N LYS A 190 -16.50 -7.55 -4.88
CA LYS A 190 -17.46 -7.10 -3.86
C LYS A 190 -17.11 -7.72 -2.51
N ASN A 191 -17.41 -7.00 -1.42
CA ASN A 191 -17.51 -7.56 -0.08
C ASN A 191 -19.00 -7.67 0.27
N ASP A 192 -19.53 -8.91 0.32
CA ASP A 192 -20.95 -9.19 0.60
C ASP A 192 -21.23 -9.32 2.11
N ASP A 193 -20.24 -9.16 2.95
CA ASP A 193 -20.36 -9.18 4.41
C ASP A 193 -19.93 -7.84 5.03
N TYR A 194 -20.31 -6.74 4.42
CA TYR A 194 -19.97 -5.40 4.90
C TYR A 194 -20.99 -4.90 5.91
N ASN A 195 -20.58 -4.09 6.90
CA ASN A 195 -21.47 -3.48 7.88
C ASN A 195 -22.28 -2.34 7.24
N ASP A 196 -23.61 -2.36 7.42
CA ASP A 196 -24.52 -1.33 6.91
C ASP A 196 -24.55 -0.05 7.77
N GLY A 197 -23.76 -0.01 8.86
CA GLY A 197 -23.73 1.08 9.82
C GLY A 197 -24.73 0.94 10.97
N ALA A 198 -25.65 -0.02 10.88
CA ALA A 198 -26.63 -0.37 11.92
C ALA A 198 -26.34 -1.76 12.54
N GLY A 199 -25.22 -2.39 12.17
CA GLY A 199 -24.83 -3.73 12.60
C GLY A 199 -25.36 -4.84 11.70
N GLY A 200 -26.14 -4.51 10.68
CA GLY A 200 -26.61 -5.44 9.66
C GLY A 200 -25.56 -5.74 8.60
N ARG A 201 -25.90 -6.68 7.71
CA ARG A 201 -25.05 -7.09 6.59
C ARG A 201 -25.48 -6.42 5.30
N THR A 202 -24.52 -5.90 4.55
CA THR A 202 -24.75 -5.32 3.21
C THR A 202 -23.59 -5.65 2.27
N THR A 203 -23.70 -5.19 1.03
CA THR A 203 -22.64 -5.33 0.02
C THR A 203 -21.91 -4.01 -0.16
N MET A 204 -20.59 -4.06 -0.13
CA MET A 204 -19.71 -2.97 -0.55
C MET A 204 -19.08 -3.31 -1.89
N LYS A 205 -19.12 -2.33 -2.83
CA LYS A 205 -18.41 -2.34 -4.11
C LYS A 205 -17.46 -1.15 -4.16
N GLN A 206 -16.38 -1.25 -4.94
CA GLN A 206 -15.41 -0.18 -5.11
C GLN A 206 -15.05 -0.04 -6.59
N LYS A 207 -14.99 1.20 -7.05
CA LYS A 207 -14.50 1.55 -8.40
C LYS A 207 -12.99 1.33 -8.48
N PRO A 208 -12.41 1.21 -9.68
CA PRO A 208 -10.97 1.06 -9.82
C PRO A 208 -10.18 2.16 -9.10
N LEU A 209 -9.06 1.76 -8.49
CA LEU A 209 -8.07 2.65 -7.88
C LEU A 209 -6.83 2.66 -8.76
N TYR A 210 -6.26 3.84 -8.97
CA TYR A 210 -5.07 4.05 -9.79
C TYR A 210 -3.96 4.63 -8.94
N GLN A 211 -2.72 4.25 -9.24
CA GLN A 211 -1.54 4.86 -8.65
C GLN A 211 -0.49 5.15 -9.71
N LEU A 212 0.19 6.27 -9.56
CA LEU A 212 1.40 6.64 -10.28
C LEU A 212 2.53 6.85 -9.28
N GLN A 213 3.71 6.35 -9.61
CA GLN A 213 4.90 6.39 -8.76
C GLN A 213 6.10 6.83 -9.60
N THR A 214 6.92 7.69 -9.01
CA THR A 214 8.20 8.10 -9.60
C THR A 214 9.26 8.20 -8.52
N HIS A 215 10.44 7.67 -8.81
CA HIS A 215 11.55 7.66 -7.86
C HIS A 215 12.82 8.15 -8.56
N LEU A 216 13.64 8.87 -7.84
CA LEU A 216 14.98 9.24 -8.25
C LEU A 216 15.98 8.60 -7.30
N ARG A 217 16.97 7.90 -7.84
CA ARG A 217 18.07 7.29 -7.08
C ARG A 217 19.40 7.90 -7.49
N TYR A 218 20.23 8.22 -6.50
CA TYR A 218 21.59 8.64 -6.68
C TYR A 218 22.54 7.67 -5.96
N GLN A 219 23.39 6.99 -6.74
CA GLN A 219 24.40 6.07 -6.22
C GLN A 219 25.54 6.88 -5.58
N LEU A 220 25.57 6.90 -4.26
CA LEU A 220 26.58 7.62 -3.48
C LEU A 220 27.90 6.86 -3.43
N SER A 221 27.82 5.53 -3.35
CA SER A 221 28.96 4.60 -3.37
C SER A 221 28.53 3.26 -3.98
N PRO A 222 29.44 2.30 -4.24
CA PRO A 222 29.03 0.99 -4.75
C PRO A 222 27.98 0.25 -3.91
N THR A 223 27.88 0.59 -2.63
CA THR A 223 26.99 -0.10 -1.68
C THR A 223 25.86 0.77 -1.12
N VAL A 224 25.85 2.10 -1.38
CA VAL A 224 24.88 3.03 -0.81
C VAL A 224 24.25 3.88 -1.90
N ASP A 225 22.93 3.97 -1.90
CA ASP A 225 22.20 4.96 -2.68
C ASP A 225 21.34 5.87 -1.80
N LEU A 226 21.10 7.07 -2.31
CA LEU A 226 20.08 8.00 -1.81
C LEU A 226 18.89 7.95 -2.74
N ARG A 227 17.68 8.03 -2.17
CA ARG A 227 16.42 7.90 -2.92
C ARG A 227 15.38 8.90 -2.50
N ALA A 228 14.60 9.37 -3.45
CA ALA A 228 13.42 10.19 -3.23
C ALA A 228 12.31 9.71 -4.14
N ALA A 229 11.06 9.75 -3.68
CA ALA A 229 9.91 9.31 -4.45
C ALA A 229 8.70 10.21 -4.24
N LEU A 230 7.84 10.23 -5.27
CA LEU A 230 6.50 10.80 -5.25
C LEU A 230 5.50 9.73 -5.68
N PHE A 231 4.37 9.71 -5.00
CA PHE A 231 3.25 8.80 -5.27
C PHE A 231 1.98 9.63 -5.40
N HIS A 232 1.13 9.26 -6.34
CA HIS A 232 -0.20 9.82 -6.47
C HIS A 232 -1.22 8.73 -6.69
N THR A 233 -2.14 8.56 -5.71
CA THR A 233 -3.22 7.56 -5.75
C THR A 233 -4.54 8.28 -5.94
N PHE A 234 -5.40 7.80 -6.86
CA PHE A 234 -6.70 8.40 -7.15
C PHE A 234 -7.75 7.38 -7.61
N GLY A 235 -9.02 7.70 -7.44
CA GLY A 235 -10.13 6.80 -7.78
C GLY A 235 -10.71 6.09 -6.55
N GLY A 236 -11.10 4.82 -6.69
CA GLY A 236 -11.47 3.95 -5.58
C GLY A 236 -12.73 4.34 -4.80
N GLU A 237 -13.64 5.12 -5.40
CA GLU A 237 -14.92 5.48 -4.77
C GLU A 237 -15.75 4.24 -4.45
N THR A 238 -16.40 4.20 -3.27
CA THR A 238 -17.16 3.05 -2.83
C THR A 238 -18.67 3.25 -2.92
N LYS A 239 -19.38 2.14 -3.03
CA LYS A 239 -20.84 2.04 -2.98
C LYS A 239 -21.25 1.00 -1.95
N VAL A 240 -22.01 1.40 -0.95
CA VAL A 240 -22.44 0.55 0.17
C VAL A 240 -23.96 0.43 0.17
N GLY A 241 -24.49 -0.79 0.15
CA GLY A 241 -25.94 -1.02 0.11
C GLY A 241 -26.64 -0.33 -1.07
N GLY A 242 -25.95 -0.15 -2.20
CA GLY A 242 -26.50 0.57 -3.35
C GLY A 242 -26.30 2.09 -3.31
N VAL A 243 -25.77 2.67 -2.23
CA VAL A 243 -25.57 4.12 -2.06
C VAL A 243 -24.12 4.51 -2.31
N GLU A 244 -23.88 5.44 -3.24
CA GLU A 244 -22.55 6.03 -3.51
C GLU A 244 -22.07 6.81 -2.28
N GLN A 245 -20.83 6.56 -1.86
CA GLN A 245 -20.27 7.19 -0.66
C GLN A 245 -19.60 8.54 -0.94
N ASN A 246 -19.42 8.91 -2.21
CA ASN A 246 -18.74 10.15 -2.64
C ASN A 246 -17.32 10.31 -2.06
N ASN A 247 -16.67 9.22 -1.75
CA ASN A 247 -15.39 9.13 -1.06
C ASN A 247 -14.24 8.82 -2.02
N ARG A 248 -14.26 9.40 -3.23
CA ARG A 248 -13.19 9.26 -4.21
C ARG A 248 -11.86 9.71 -3.60
N GLN A 249 -10.90 8.81 -3.62
CA GLN A 249 -9.55 9.06 -3.12
C GLN A 249 -8.76 9.98 -4.08
N SER A 250 -7.92 10.82 -3.51
CA SER A 250 -6.85 11.55 -4.19
C SER A 250 -5.80 11.90 -3.13
N THR A 251 -4.70 11.17 -3.14
CA THR A 251 -3.64 11.31 -2.14
C THR A 251 -2.31 11.46 -2.86
N THR A 252 -1.54 12.47 -2.48
CA THR A 252 -0.15 12.66 -2.93
C THR A 252 0.77 12.50 -1.73
N LYS A 253 1.80 11.67 -1.87
CA LYS A 253 2.79 11.37 -0.84
C LYS A 253 4.19 11.49 -1.41
N PHE A 254 5.17 11.86 -0.56
CA PHE A 254 6.58 11.69 -0.85
C PHE A 254 7.24 10.78 0.16
N ASN A 255 8.37 10.21 -0.22
CA ASN A 255 9.35 9.67 0.70
C ASN A 255 10.78 10.00 0.27
N VAL A 256 11.70 9.97 1.24
CA VAL A 256 13.14 10.09 1.03
C VAL A 256 13.84 9.04 1.89
N GLY A 257 14.99 8.57 1.48
CA GLY A 257 15.69 7.55 2.24
C GLY A 257 16.97 7.08 1.60
N THR A 258 17.43 5.93 2.04
CA THR A 258 18.69 5.32 1.60
C THR A 258 18.56 3.81 1.54
N ALA A 259 19.32 3.19 0.67
CA ALA A 259 19.60 1.76 0.71
C ALA A 259 21.08 1.52 0.94
N TRP A 260 21.36 0.46 1.66
CA TRP A 260 22.70 0.00 1.95
C TRP A 260 22.82 -1.51 1.73
N PHE A 261 23.72 -1.91 0.85
CA PHE A 261 24.15 -3.29 0.72
C PHE A 261 25.25 -3.55 1.76
N ALA A 262 24.86 -4.10 2.90
CA ALA A 262 25.78 -4.49 3.97
C ALA A 262 26.68 -5.66 3.54
N GLN A 263 26.17 -6.51 2.62
CA GLN A 263 26.85 -7.58 1.91
C GLN A 263 26.29 -7.63 0.48
N PRO A 264 26.98 -8.27 -0.48
CA PRO A 264 26.46 -8.36 -1.86
C PRO A 264 25.06 -8.96 -1.98
N ASP A 265 24.64 -9.77 -1.02
CA ASP A 265 23.38 -10.48 -0.95
C ASP A 265 22.46 -9.99 0.19
N LEU A 266 22.85 -8.94 0.94
CA LEU A 266 22.10 -8.38 2.07
C LEU A 266 21.91 -6.89 1.92
N GLN A 267 20.66 -6.46 1.69
CA GLN A 267 20.29 -5.05 1.54
C GLN A 267 19.39 -4.59 2.69
N LEU A 268 19.67 -3.41 3.18
CA LEU A 268 18.82 -2.64 4.10
C LEU A 268 18.33 -1.38 3.39
N ILE A 269 17.04 -1.07 3.55
CA ILE A 269 16.45 0.19 3.11
C ILE A 269 15.77 0.85 4.30
N ALA A 270 15.94 2.15 4.42
CA ALA A 270 15.20 2.98 5.35
C ALA A 270 14.66 4.21 4.62
N THR A 271 13.35 4.45 4.74
CA THR A 271 12.72 5.63 4.18
C THR A 271 11.83 6.33 5.20
N TYR A 272 11.75 7.64 5.07
CA TYR A 272 10.81 8.50 5.77
C TYR A 272 9.93 9.23 4.76
N GLY A 273 8.64 9.30 5.03
CA GLY A 273 7.70 9.97 4.16
C GLY A 273 6.47 10.51 4.91
N ARG A 274 5.62 11.20 4.16
CA ARG A 274 4.33 11.70 4.62
C ARG A 274 3.43 12.07 3.46
N ASP A 275 2.14 12.21 3.74
CA ASP A 275 1.20 12.75 2.76
C ASP A 275 1.36 14.27 2.63
N ILE A 276 1.43 14.75 1.39
CA ILE A 276 1.41 16.17 1.04
C ILE A 276 -0.05 16.62 0.94
N HIS A 277 -0.86 15.86 0.20
CA HIS A 277 -2.25 16.13 -0.06
C HIS A 277 -3.10 14.88 0.18
N VAL A 278 -4.26 15.07 0.82
CA VAL A 278 -5.29 14.03 1.01
C VAL A 278 -6.65 14.66 0.77
N ARG A 279 -7.44 14.08 -0.13
CA ARG A 279 -8.84 14.47 -0.37
C ARG A 279 -9.80 13.71 0.54
N GLU A 280 -9.53 12.42 0.76
CA GLU A 280 -10.40 11.51 1.50
C GLU A 280 -9.59 10.56 2.36
N GLY A 281 -9.96 10.42 3.65
CA GLY A 281 -9.31 9.53 4.60
C GLY A 281 -8.32 10.21 5.55
N PHE A 282 -7.60 9.39 6.28
CA PHE A 282 -6.62 9.84 7.26
C PHE A 282 -5.30 10.24 6.57
N LYS A 283 -4.78 11.42 6.94
CA LYS A 283 -3.51 11.93 6.42
C LYS A 283 -2.34 11.38 7.23
N ALA A 284 -1.41 10.68 6.56
CA ALA A 284 -0.16 10.25 7.16
C ALA A 284 0.77 11.45 7.42
N ASN A 285 1.09 11.69 8.68
CA ASN A 285 2.01 12.75 9.07
C ASN A 285 3.45 12.28 9.11
N ASN A 286 3.66 11.05 9.57
CA ASN A 286 4.95 10.39 9.59
C ASN A 286 4.77 8.96 9.13
N GLN A 287 5.61 8.53 8.21
CA GLN A 287 5.70 7.15 7.75
C GLN A 287 7.17 6.76 7.72
N ILE A 288 7.53 5.74 8.48
CA ILE A 288 8.88 5.15 8.49
C ILE A 288 8.74 3.76 7.92
N ASN A 289 9.51 3.46 6.88
CA ASN A 289 9.58 2.12 6.31
C ASN A 289 11.01 1.60 6.44
N LEU A 290 11.12 0.38 6.90
CA LEU A 290 12.36 -0.40 6.94
C LEU A 290 12.17 -1.63 6.09
N ARG A 291 13.18 -2.03 5.33
CA ARG A 291 13.20 -3.25 4.53
C ARG A 291 14.53 -3.96 4.72
N LEU A 292 14.47 -5.25 4.97
CA LEU A 292 15.59 -6.15 4.92
C LEU A 292 15.37 -7.14 3.78
N LEU A 293 16.34 -7.25 2.87
CA LEU A 293 16.34 -8.21 1.77
C LEU A 293 17.58 -9.09 1.86
N LYS A 294 17.39 -10.40 1.72
CA LYS A 294 18.47 -11.40 1.60
C LYS A 294 18.28 -12.20 0.31
N LEU A 295 19.36 -12.32 -0.47
CA LEU A 295 19.41 -13.14 -1.68
C LEU A 295 20.06 -14.49 -1.41
N TYR A 296 19.59 -15.53 -2.15
CA TYR A 296 20.07 -16.90 -2.11
C TYR A 296 20.25 -17.44 -3.53
#